data_dfecceb7c445296a9621263172a2ad98
#
_entry.id   dfecceb7c445296a9621263172a2ad98
#
_cell.length_a   1.000
_cell.length_b   1.000
_cell.length_c   1.000
_cell.angle_alpha   90.00
_cell.angle_beta   90.00
_cell.angle_gamma   90.00
#
_symmetry.space_group_name_H-M   'P 1'
#
loop_
_entity.id
_entity.type
_entity.pdbx_description
1 polymer ?
#
loop_
_entity_poly.entity_id
_entity_poly.type
_entity_poly.pdbx_seq_one_letter_code
_entity_poly.pdbx_strand_id
1 'polypeptide(L)'
;MLVKNRYSGKTREEAINNAKLSLQELEKDLYIKEIEVKNGLFNKKVEIEVIRHDDVIEYIKEFLKELIKNMGLTCNLEVKKRENGVNIIVISDNNSILIGKNGRTLNALNQLLKQVLYNEIGEYFPFNLDIGEYKVEREHKLESLAKRTAREVAISKVEAKL
;
A
#
# COMPACT_ATOMS: atom_id res chain seq x y z
N MET A 1 -5.98 14.34 -1.92
CA MET A 1 -6.42 13.83 -3.26
C MET A 1 -5.16 13.45 -4.03
N LEU A 2 -5.13 12.29 -4.69
CA LEU A 2 -3.96 11.83 -5.44
C LEU A 2 -3.66 12.76 -6.64
N VAL A 3 -2.39 13.15 -6.79
CA VAL A 3 -1.96 14.03 -7.89
C VAL A 3 -1.87 13.22 -9.17
N LYS A 4 -2.63 13.62 -10.19
CA LYS A 4 -2.70 13.01 -11.51
C LYS A 4 -2.25 14.00 -12.57
N ASN A 5 -1.16 13.70 -13.25
CA ASN A 5 -0.58 14.55 -14.29
C ASN A 5 -0.94 14.01 -15.67
N ARG A 6 -1.22 14.89 -16.63
CA ARG A 6 -1.56 14.49 -18.01
C ARG A 6 -0.46 14.90 -18.98
N TYR A 7 -0.09 13.96 -19.81
CA TYR A 7 0.89 14.16 -20.88
C TYR A 7 0.35 13.62 -22.21
N SER A 8 0.85 14.17 -23.30
CA SER A 8 0.44 13.75 -24.63
C SER A 8 1.62 13.66 -25.58
N GLY A 9 1.47 12.84 -26.62
CA GLY A 9 2.44 12.68 -27.70
C GLY A 9 1.74 12.14 -28.96
N LYS A 10 2.47 12.01 -30.05
CA LYS A 10 1.99 11.36 -31.28
C LYS A 10 1.90 9.85 -31.11
N THR A 11 2.74 9.29 -30.24
CA THR A 11 2.75 7.89 -29.82
C THR A 11 2.70 7.79 -28.31
N ARG A 12 2.42 6.59 -27.79
CA ARG A 12 2.46 6.30 -26.36
C ARG A 12 3.88 6.52 -25.80
N GLU A 13 4.91 6.08 -26.51
CA GLU A 13 6.30 6.26 -26.09
C GLU A 13 6.69 7.74 -26.01
N GLU A 14 6.24 8.57 -26.94
CA GLU A 14 6.48 10.02 -26.91
C GLU A 14 5.81 10.66 -25.70
N ALA A 15 4.55 10.30 -25.41
CA ALA A 15 3.85 10.79 -24.23
C ALA A 15 4.55 10.39 -22.92
N ILE A 16 5.02 9.13 -22.84
CA ILE A 16 5.79 8.64 -21.66
C ILE A 16 7.11 9.40 -21.52
N ASN A 17 7.85 9.61 -22.60
CA ASN A 17 9.10 10.37 -22.57
C ASN A 17 8.88 11.82 -22.12
N ASN A 18 7.80 12.45 -22.59
CA ASN A 18 7.44 13.79 -22.14
C ASN A 18 7.13 13.83 -20.62
N ALA A 19 6.44 12.81 -20.11
CA ALA A 19 6.18 12.67 -18.68
C ALA A 19 7.47 12.50 -17.88
N LYS A 20 8.36 11.58 -18.31
CA LYS A 20 9.65 11.30 -17.65
C LYS A 20 10.54 12.55 -17.58
N LEU A 21 10.61 13.30 -18.66
CA LEU A 21 11.40 14.54 -18.72
C LEU A 21 10.81 15.63 -17.80
N SER A 22 9.49 15.79 -17.83
CA SER A 22 8.81 16.81 -17.02
C SER A 22 8.87 16.52 -15.53
N LEU A 23 8.68 15.24 -15.15
CA LEU A 23 8.65 14.81 -13.75
C LEU A 23 10.05 14.49 -13.21
N GLN A 24 11.05 14.35 -14.06
CA GLN A 24 12.41 13.91 -13.73
C GLN A 24 12.43 12.53 -13.04
N GLU A 25 11.53 11.62 -13.48
CA GLU A 25 11.34 10.30 -12.92
C GLU A 25 11.63 9.20 -13.94
N LEU A 26 11.96 8.00 -13.44
CA LEU A 26 12.08 6.81 -14.27
C LEU A 26 10.70 6.19 -14.50
N GLU A 27 10.52 5.54 -15.64
CA GLU A 27 9.23 4.90 -15.98
C GLU A 27 8.77 3.88 -14.93
N LYS A 28 9.71 3.14 -14.30
CA LYS A 28 9.42 2.19 -13.22
C LYS A 28 8.85 2.83 -11.94
N ASP A 29 9.03 4.14 -11.78
CA ASP A 29 8.56 4.91 -10.61
C ASP A 29 7.25 5.67 -10.93
N LEU A 30 6.60 5.31 -12.06
CA LEU A 30 5.38 5.92 -12.55
C LEU A 30 4.29 4.87 -12.79
N TYR A 31 3.06 5.19 -12.38
CA TYR A 31 1.85 4.54 -12.86
C TYR A 31 1.33 5.28 -14.08
N ILE A 32 1.14 4.58 -15.20
CA ILE A 32 0.82 5.19 -16.49
C ILE A 32 -0.45 4.58 -17.06
N LYS A 33 -1.50 5.37 -17.15
CA LYS A 33 -2.78 4.99 -17.72
C LYS A 33 -3.03 5.75 -19.03
N GLU A 34 -3.33 5.03 -20.09
CA GLU A 34 -3.79 5.65 -21.34
C GLU A 34 -5.25 6.12 -21.18
N ILE A 35 -5.51 7.39 -21.48
CA ILE A 35 -6.84 7.98 -21.34
C ILE A 35 -7.54 8.07 -22.68
N GLU A 36 -6.85 8.58 -23.69
CA GLU A 36 -7.45 8.88 -24.99
C GLU A 36 -6.46 8.65 -26.14
N VAL A 37 -6.97 8.05 -27.23
CA VAL A 37 -6.27 7.97 -28.51
C VAL A 37 -7.14 8.62 -29.56
N LYS A 38 -6.76 9.82 -30.01
CA LYS A 38 -7.40 10.49 -31.15
C LYS A 38 -6.68 10.12 -32.45
N ASN A 39 -7.37 9.39 -33.31
CA ASN A 39 -6.92 9.07 -34.66
C ASN A 39 -7.64 10.01 -35.67
N GLY A 40 -7.08 11.21 -35.89
CA GLY A 40 -7.52 12.08 -36.96
C GLY A 40 -6.81 11.72 -38.29
N LEU A 41 -7.41 12.10 -39.45
CA LEU A 41 -6.82 11.86 -40.78
C LEU A 41 -5.40 12.44 -40.92
N PHE A 42 -5.04 13.47 -40.12
CA PHE A 42 -3.75 14.14 -40.18
C PHE A 42 -3.05 14.29 -38.83
N ASN A 43 -3.70 13.97 -37.67
CA ASN A 43 -3.14 14.13 -36.37
C ASN A 43 -3.50 12.94 -35.46
N LYS A 44 -2.49 12.12 -35.15
CA LYS A 44 -2.58 11.11 -34.12
C LYS A 44 -2.14 11.73 -32.78
N LYS A 45 -2.99 11.65 -31.76
CA LYS A 45 -2.69 12.13 -30.40
C LYS A 45 -3.01 11.03 -29.41
N VAL A 46 -2.02 10.67 -28.60
CA VAL A 46 -2.18 9.78 -27.45
C VAL A 46 -2.06 10.64 -26.18
N GLU A 47 -3.01 10.52 -25.28
CA GLU A 47 -3.00 11.18 -23.98
C GLU A 47 -2.92 10.15 -22.86
N ILE A 48 -2.01 10.35 -21.92
CA ILE A 48 -1.78 9.49 -20.76
C ILE A 48 -1.98 10.27 -19.46
N GLU A 49 -2.48 9.59 -18.45
CA GLU A 49 -2.49 10.03 -17.06
C GLU A 49 -1.35 9.34 -16.32
N VAL A 50 -0.56 10.11 -15.58
CA VAL A 50 0.64 9.64 -14.89
C VAL A 50 0.57 10.01 -13.44
N ILE A 51 0.87 9.04 -12.58
CA ILE A 51 0.93 9.18 -11.12
C ILE A 51 2.34 8.73 -10.68
N ARG A 52 3.04 9.54 -9.88
CA ARG A 52 4.34 9.14 -9.31
C ARG A 52 4.14 8.23 -8.12
N HIS A 53 5.02 7.24 -7.95
CA HIS A 53 5.01 6.40 -6.74
C HIS A 53 5.08 7.22 -5.45
N ASP A 54 5.83 8.31 -5.45
CA ASP A 54 5.94 9.19 -4.28
C ASP A 54 4.64 9.90 -3.94
N ASP A 55 3.87 10.33 -4.94
CA ASP A 55 2.55 10.92 -4.73
C ASP A 55 1.57 9.90 -4.14
N VAL A 56 1.70 8.62 -4.52
CA VAL A 56 0.91 7.54 -3.91
C VAL A 56 1.28 7.35 -2.44
N ILE A 57 2.56 7.40 -2.09
CA ILE A 57 3.03 7.28 -0.70
C ILE A 57 2.49 8.44 0.16
N GLU A 58 2.56 9.67 -0.32
CA GLU A 58 2.01 10.81 0.41
C GLU A 58 0.49 10.70 0.55
N TYR A 59 -0.21 10.28 -0.49
CA TYR A 59 -1.65 10.01 -0.42
C TYR A 59 -2.00 8.95 0.64
N ILE A 60 -1.24 7.86 0.72
CA ILE A 60 -1.41 6.83 1.76
C ILE A 60 -1.25 7.43 3.16
N LYS A 61 -0.22 8.26 3.35
CA LYS A 61 0.05 8.90 4.65
C LYS A 61 -1.11 9.82 5.07
N GLU A 62 -1.57 10.67 4.16
CA GLU A 62 -2.70 11.57 4.40
C GLU A 62 -3.96 10.77 4.72
N PHE A 63 -4.29 9.79 3.89
CA PHE A 63 -5.46 8.94 4.05
C PHE A 63 -5.47 8.22 5.41
N LEU A 64 -4.37 7.57 5.78
CA LEU A 64 -4.26 6.86 7.07
C LEU A 64 -4.34 7.81 8.25
N LYS A 65 -3.67 8.97 8.21
CA LYS A 65 -3.74 9.97 9.27
C LYS A 65 -5.17 10.48 9.47
N GLU A 66 -5.85 10.82 8.39
CA GLU A 66 -7.22 11.31 8.44
C GLU A 66 -8.19 10.23 8.95
N LEU A 67 -8.06 9.01 8.44
CA LEU A 67 -8.89 7.89 8.87
C LEU A 67 -8.72 7.61 10.38
N ILE A 68 -7.48 7.52 10.87
CA ILE A 68 -7.17 7.26 12.28
C ILE A 68 -7.62 8.41 13.17
N LYS A 69 -7.46 9.66 12.71
CA LYS A 69 -7.99 10.85 13.40
C LYS A 69 -9.51 10.80 13.53
N ASN A 70 -10.21 10.37 12.47
CA ASN A 70 -11.67 10.21 12.50
C ASN A 70 -12.14 9.07 13.41
N MET A 71 -11.26 8.11 13.73
CA MET A 71 -11.48 7.09 14.76
C MET A 71 -11.22 7.63 16.19
N GLY A 72 -10.87 8.91 16.35
CA GLY A 72 -10.58 9.55 17.63
C GLY A 72 -9.19 9.25 18.17
N LEU A 73 -8.25 8.83 17.31
CA LEU A 73 -6.88 8.47 17.68
C LEU A 73 -5.86 9.41 17.02
N THR A 74 -4.66 9.45 17.61
CA THR A 74 -3.49 10.09 17.01
C THR A 74 -2.48 9.04 16.56
N CYS A 75 -1.74 9.32 15.48
CA CYS A 75 -0.71 8.42 15.01
C CYS A 75 0.48 9.11 14.37
N ASN A 76 1.62 8.42 14.43
CA ASN A 76 2.80 8.64 13.60
C ASN A 76 2.90 7.53 12.56
N LEU A 77 3.43 7.85 11.39
CA LEU A 77 3.62 6.92 10.30
C LEU A 77 5.10 6.85 9.93
N GLU A 78 5.65 5.65 9.97
CA GLU A 78 6.96 5.35 9.39
C GLU A 78 6.75 4.66 8.05
N VAL A 79 7.38 5.20 6.99
CA VAL A 79 7.29 4.63 5.65
C VAL A 79 8.68 4.34 5.13
N LYS A 80 8.91 3.09 4.73
CA LYS A 80 10.18 2.62 4.16
C LYS A 80 9.94 2.02 2.78
N LYS A 81 10.55 2.62 1.76
CA LYS A 81 10.58 2.05 0.40
C LYS A 81 11.42 0.77 0.40
N ARG A 82 10.98 -0.24 -0.34
CA ARG A 82 11.64 -1.51 -0.59
C ARG A 82 11.64 -1.78 -2.09
N GLU A 83 12.48 -2.70 -2.56
CA GLU A 83 12.50 -3.08 -3.98
C GLU A 83 11.13 -3.53 -4.50
N ASN A 84 10.35 -4.24 -3.67
CA ASN A 84 9.06 -4.82 -4.04
C ASN A 84 7.88 -4.12 -3.33
N GLY A 85 7.95 -2.79 -3.10
CA GLY A 85 6.84 -2.04 -2.54
C GLY A 85 7.21 -1.18 -1.33
N VAL A 86 6.23 -0.89 -0.49
CA VAL A 86 6.36 0.06 0.61
C VAL A 86 5.95 -0.60 1.94
N ASN A 87 6.81 -0.51 2.96
CA ASN A 87 6.45 -0.85 4.33
C ASN A 87 5.94 0.39 5.06
N ILE A 88 4.76 0.28 5.66
CA ILE A 88 4.09 1.32 6.41
C ILE A 88 3.87 0.80 7.83
N ILE A 89 4.44 1.46 8.81
CA ILE A 89 4.24 1.16 10.23
C ILE A 89 3.48 2.33 10.85
N VAL A 90 2.32 2.03 11.40
CA VAL A 90 1.50 2.97 12.16
C VAL A 90 1.82 2.81 13.64
N ILE A 91 2.13 3.91 14.32
CA ILE A 91 2.33 3.98 15.76
C ILE A 91 1.28 4.95 16.30
N SER A 92 0.30 4.44 17.05
CA SER A 92 -0.80 5.22 17.62
C SER A 92 -0.69 5.30 19.13
N ASP A 93 -1.37 6.28 19.71
CA ASP A 93 -1.63 6.38 21.15
C ASP A 93 -2.41 5.16 21.71
N ASN A 94 -3.15 4.46 20.84
CA ASN A 94 -3.82 3.20 21.18
C ASN A 94 -3.78 2.18 20.03
N ASN A 95 -2.64 1.51 19.88
CA ASN A 95 -2.45 0.47 18.87
C ASN A 95 -3.48 -0.67 18.97
N SER A 96 -3.98 -1.00 20.17
CA SER A 96 -4.91 -2.11 20.37
C SER A 96 -6.24 -1.92 19.63
N ILE A 97 -6.72 -0.69 19.51
CA ILE A 97 -7.93 -0.36 18.73
C ILE A 97 -7.70 -0.60 17.24
N LEU A 98 -6.55 -0.15 16.74
CA LEU A 98 -6.19 -0.27 15.31
C LEU A 98 -5.83 -1.71 14.92
N ILE A 99 -5.31 -2.50 15.85
CA ILE A 99 -5.07 -3.94 15.65
C ILE A 99 -6.39 -4.71 15.70
N GLY A 100 -7.20 -4.46 16.74
CA GLY A 100 -8.46 -5.17 17.00
C GLY A 100 -8.24 -6.62 17.43
N LYS A 101 -9.33 -7.32 17.76
CA LYS A 101 -9.28 -8.72 18.19
C LYS A 101 -8.64 -9.61 17.11
N ASN A 102 -7.53 -10.24 17.44
CA ASN A 102 -6.76 -11.12 16.53
C ASN A 102 -6.33 -10.46 15.20
N GLY A 103 -6.14 -9.12 15.19
CA GLY A 103 -5.72 -8.38 14.01
C GLY A 103 -6.84 -8.07 13.01
N ARG A 104 -8.11 -8.18 13.42
CA ARG A 104 -9.27 -7.96 12.52
C ARG A 104 -9.34 -6.53 11.98
N THR A 105 -9.12 -5.53 12.83
CA THR A 105 -9.14 -4.11 12.41
C THR A 105 -7.96 -3.82 11.47
N LEU A 106 -6.76 -4.30 11.79
CA LEU A 106 -5.60 -4.17 10.91
C LEU A 106 -5.86 -4.80 9.52
N ASN A 107 -6.46 -6.00 9.49
CA ASN A 107 -6.82 -6.63 8.22
C ASN A 107 -7.86 -5.83 7.43
N ALA A 108 -8.85 -5.26 8.10
CA ALA A 108 -9.85 -4.39 7.47
C ALA A 108 -9.22 -3.11 6.91
N LEU A 109 -8.31 -2.47 7.67
CA LEU A 109 -7.54 -1.31 7.21
C LEU A 109 -6.69 -1.63 5.98
N ASN A 110 -6.04 -2.80 5.97
CA ASN A 110 -5.28 -3.28 4.80
C ASN A 110 -6.17 -3.44 3.56
N GLN A 111 -7.34 -4.06 3.71
CA GLN A 111 -8.26 -4.26 2.59
C GLN A 111 -8.84 -2.94 2.09
N LEU A 112 -9.22 -2.04 3.01
CA LEU A 112 -9.72 -0.71 2.67
C LEU A 112 -8.68 0.07 1.87
N LEU A 113 -7.43 0.11 2.36
CA LEU A 113 -6.35 0.83 1.69
C LEU A 113 -6.05 0.23 0.30
N LYS A 114 -6.04 -1.10 0.16
CA LYS A 114 -5.91 -1.76 -1.15
C LYS A 114 -7.00 -1.34 -2.12
N GLN A 115 -8.25 -1.31 -1.67
CA GLN A 115 -9.39 -0.93 -2.52
C GLN A 115 -9.33 0.54 -2.91
N VAL A 116 -8.99 1.43 -1.97
CA VAL A 116 -8.85 2.86 -2.23
C VAL A 116 -7.75 3.12 -3.26
N LEU A 117 -6.57 2.50 -3.07
CA LEU A 117 -5.46 2.66 -4.02
C LEU A 117 -5.79 2.09 -5.40
N TYR A 118 -6.43 0.92 -5.47
CA TYR A 118 -6.85 0.33 -6.73
C TYR A 118 -7.84 1.24 -7.49
N ASN A 119 -8.79 1.85 -6.79
CA ASN A 119 -9.75 2.77 -7.40
C ASN A 119 -9.07 4.05 -7.92
N GLU A 120 -8.05 4.55 -7.22
CA GLU A 120 -7.34 5.77 -7.58
C GLU A 120 -6.33 5.56 -8.72
N ILE A 121 -5.59 4.46 -8.69
CA ILE A 121 -4.47 4.17 -9.60
C ILE A 121 -4.94 3.35 -10.81
N GLY A 122 -5.90 2.44 -10.60
CA GLY A 122 -6.39 1.49 -11.61
C GLY A 122 -5.63 0.18 -11.65
N GLU A 123 -4.59 0.03 -10.82
CA GLU A 123 -3.78 -1.18 -10.70
C GLU A 123 -3.28 -1.40 -9.26
N TYR A 124 -2.62 -2.54 -9.03
CA TYR A 124 -2.14 -2.93 -7.71
C TYR A 124 -0.91 -2.12 -7.30
N PHE A 125 -0.97 -1.46 -6.14
CA PHE A 125 0.18 -0.85 -5.46
C PHE A 125 0.68 -1.79 -4.37
N PRO A 126 1.93 -2.28 -4.43
CA PRO A 126 2.47 -3.19 -3.43
C PRO A 126 2.82 -2.46 -2.14
N PHE A 127 2.17 -2.82 -1.05
CA PHE A 127 2.49 -2.31 0.29
C PHE A 127 2.26 -3.36 1.37
N ASN A 128 2.94 -3.18 2.50
CA ASN A 128 2.71 -3.90 3.74
C ASN A 128 2.39 -2.88 4.84
N LEU A 129 1.18 -2.95 5.39
CA LEU A 129 0.75 -2.14 6.52
C LEU A 129 0.87 -2.95 7.81
N ASP A 130 1.49 -2.39 8.84
CA ASP A 130 1.56 -2.95 10.19
C ASP A 130 1.29 -1.87 11.24
N ILE A 131 0.97 -2.28 12.45
CA ILE A 131 0.68 -1.40 13.58
C ILE A 131 1.55 -1.82 14.75
N GLY A 132 2.49 -0.93 15.14
CA GLY A 132 3.38 -1.16 16.29
C GLY A 132 4.12 -2.49 16.23
N GLU A 133 4.51 -2.95 15.02
CA GLU A 133 5.19 -4.24 14.80
C GLU A 133 4.37 -5.49 15.25
N TYR A 134 3.05 -5.37 15.28
CA TYR A 134 2.13 -6.43 15.71
C TYR A 134 2.34 -7.76 14.97
N LYS A 135 2.64 -7.71 13.67
CA LYS A 135 2.83 -8.94 12.87
C LYS A 135 4.01 -9.77 13.39
N VAL A 136 5.12 -9.11 13.69
CA VAL A 136 6.34 -9.75 14.23
C VAL A 136 6.07 -10.31 15.62
N GLU A 137 5.46 -9.52 16.50
CA GLU A 137 5.11 -9.99 17.86
C GLU A 137 4.15 -11.18 17.82
N ARG A 138 3.17 -11.15 16.92
CA ARG A 138 2.21 -12.25 16.76
C ARG A 138 2.89 -13.52 16.25
N GLU A 139 3.81 -13.40 15.31
CA GLU A 139 4.59 -14.54 14.80
C GLU A 139 5.41 -15.19 15.91
N HIS A 140 6.14 -14.39 16.70
CA HIS A 140 6.88 -14.90 17.86
C HIS A 140 5.98 -15.57 18.91
N LYS A 141 4.81 -15.01 19.20
CA LYS A 141 3.84 -15.61 20.13
C LYS A 141 3.32 -16.96 19.61
N LEU A 142 3.01 -17.06 18.32
CA LEU A 142 2.56 -18.30 17.69
C LEU A 142 3.66 -19.35 17.66
N GLU A 143 4.89 -18.97 17.32
CA GLU A 143 6.04 -19.85 17.34
C GLU A 143 6.32 -20.42 18.75
N SER A 144 6.28 -19.55 19.76
CA SER A 144 6.45 -19.93 21.16
C SER A 144 5.34 -20.87 21.64
N LEU A 145 4.10 -20.59 21.26
CA LEU A 145 2.95 -21.46 21.54
C LEU A 145 3.14 -22.83 20.89
N ALA A 146 3.47 -22.86 19.61
CA ALA A 146 3.68 -24.11 18.86
C ALA A 146 4.80 -24.95 19.49
N LYS A 147 5.94 -24.34 19.85
CA LYS A 147 7.07 -25.03 20.51
C LYS A 147 6.66 -25.58 21.88
N ARG A 148 5.90 -24.81 22.68
CA ARG A 148 5.40 -25.27 23.99
C ARG A 148 4.45 -26.43 23.84
N THR A 149 3.44 -26.31 22.98
CA THR A 149 2.45 -27.37 22.76
C THR A 149 3.09 -28.65 22.21
N ALA A 150 4.05 -28.53 21.30
CA ALA A 150 4.79 -29.69 20.80
C ALA A 150 5.54 -30.45 21.92
N ARG A 151 6.15 -29.71 22.89
CA ARG A 151 6.80 -30.34 24.05
C ARG A 151 5.79 -31.03 24.98
N GLU A 152 4.66 -30.37 25.24
CA GLU A 152 3.59 -30.94 26.07
C GLU A 152 3.03 -32.22 25.46
N VAL A 153 2.76 -32.25 24.15
CA VAL A 153 2.32 -33.44 23.42
C VAL A 153 3.38 -34.55 23.45
N ALA A 154 4.65 -34.20 23.28
CA ALA A 154 5.73 -35.19 23.30
C ALA A 154 5.87 -35.89 24.67
N ILE A 155 5.59 -35.15 25.76
CA ILE A 155 5.65 -35.68 27.15
C ILE A 155 4.36 -36.42 27.50
N SER A 156 3.20 -35.80 27.28
CA SER A 156 1.91 -36.33 27.70
C SER A 156 1.35 -37.41 26.78
N LYS A 157 1.79 -37.41 25.51
CA LYS A 157 1.28 -38.25 24.41
C LYS A 157 -0.23 -38.03 24.15
N VAL A 158 -0.77 -36.90 24.58
CA VAL A 158 -2.16 -36.50 24.35
C VAL A 158 -2.21 -35.49 23.22
N GLU A 159 -3.15 -35.69 22.28
CA GLU A 159 -3.37 -34.77 21.15
C GLU A 159 -3.79 -33.37 21.69
N ALA A 160 -3.17 -32.32 21.15
CA ALA A 160 -3.55 -30.95 21.44
C ALA A 160 -4.04 -30.25 20.14
N LYS A 161 -5.12 -29.45 20.28
CA LYS A 161 -5.58 -28.53 19.23
C LYS A 161 -4.99 -27.15 19.49
N LEU A 162 -4.36 -26.57 18.46
CA LEU A 162 -3.85 -25.20 18.44
C LEU A 162 -4.96 -24.22 18.02
#